data_2fd359b1ea581c467912c390957c541a
#
_entry.id   2fd359b1ea581c467912c390957c541a
#
_cell.length_a   1.000
_cell.length_b   1.000
_cell.length_c   1.000
_cell.angle_alpha   90.00
_cell.angle_beta   90.00
_cell.angle_gamma   90.00
#
_symmetry.space_group_name_H-M   'P 1'
#
loop_
_entity.id
_entity.type
_entity.pdbx_description
1 polymer ?
#
loop_
_entity_poly.entity_id
_entity_poly.type
_entity_poly.pdbx_seq_one_letter_code
_entity_poly.pdbx_strand_id
1 'polypeptide(L)'
;MFNTRIVTLTNTIETSLRKNEIDIIWEQKEDKYYQIVLMLLYSGVRISEMLDLKKENVHLNEQYFDVICSKTENGIRKVPIADKVLPYYKAWYESCPECEYLLHTEAGKHFEYRNYYDSYFKPLMEQLGINRTPHCCRHTCISMLAEAGINQTIIKKIAGHSGAMTLTEKVYTHFDIKELVDAINKI
;
A
#
# COMPACT_ATOMS: atom_id res chain seq x y z
N MET A 1 33.60 -29.72 -28.15
CA MET A 1 32.52 -28.75 -28.36
C MET A 1 31.83 -28.57 -27.01
N PHE A 2 32.24 -27.58 -26.25
CA PHE A 2 31.60 -27.27 -24.95
C PHE A 2 30.52 -26.23 -25.21
N ASN A 3 29.27 -26.63 -25.02
CA ASN A 3 28.11 -25.76 -25.18
C ASN A 3 27.92 -24.98 -23.88
N THR A 4 28.51 -23.80 -23.80
CA THR A 4 28.35 -22.90 -22.68
C THR A 4 27.01 -22.25 -22.81
N ARG A 5 25.98 -22.81 -22.15
CA ARG A 5 24.74 -22.11 -21.89
C ARG A 5 25.06 -20.93 -20.96
N ILE A 6 25.21 -19.77 -21.53
CA ILE A 6 25.14 -18.51 -20.81
C ILE A 6 23.75 -18.43 -20.26
N VAL A 7 23.61 -18.73 -18.97
CA VAL A 7 22.40 -18.37 -18.20
C VAL A 7 22.39 -16.86 -18.16
N THR A 8 21.66 -16.26 -19.04
CA THR A 8 21.28 -14.85 -18.92
C THR A 8 20.48 -14.76 -17.63
N LEU A 9 21.12 -14.33 -16.55
CA LEU A 9 20.44 -13.79 -15.38
C LEU A 9 19.66 -12.59 -15.91
N THR A 10 18.45 -12.83 -16.33
CA THR A 10 17.47 -11.77 -16.52
C THR A 10 17.44 -11.02 -15.20
N ASN A 11 17.82 -9.74 -15.21
CA ASN A 11 17.51 -8.79 -14.17
C ASN A 11 15.98 -8.79 -14.04
N THR A 12 15.46 -9.74 -13.29
CA THR A 12 14.12 -9.65 -12.75
C THR A 12 14.23 -8.44 -11.83
N ILE A 13 13.71 -7.31 -12.27
CA ILE A 13 13.54 -6.15 -11.41
C ILE A 13 12.73 -6.70 -10.26
N GLU A 14 13.36 -6.83 -9.10
CA GLU A 14 12.67 -7.29 -7.91
C GLU A 14 11.52 -6.33 -7.68
N THR A 15 10.31 -6.81 -7.89
CA THR A 15 9.11 -5.98 -7.84
C THR A 15 8.72 -5.64 -6.41
N SER A 16 9.24 -6.40 -5.42
CA SER A 16 8.96 -6.25 -3.99
C SER A 16 10.20 -5.72 -3.24
N LEU A 17 9.97 -5.06 -2.11
CA LEU A 17 11.02 -4.71 -1.15
C LEU A 17 11.54 -5.97 -0.46
N ARG A 18 12.83 -5.99 -0.18
CA ARG A 18 13.47 -7.02 0.65
C ARG A 18 13.23 -6.72 2.12
N LYS A 19 13.36 -7.74 2.97
CA LYS A 19 13.19 -7.57 4.42
C LYS A 19 14.09 -6.49 5.00
N ASN A 20 15.36 -6.47 4.65
CA ASN A 20 16.30 -5.44 5.12
C ASN A 20 15.94 -4.03 4.64
N GLU A 21 15.37 -3.88 3.43
CA GLU A 21 14.87 -2.59 2.92
C GLU A 21 13.66 -2.11 3.74
N ILE A 22 12.77 -3.03 4.12
CA ILE A 22 11.63 -2.74 5.00
C ILE A 22 12.11 -2.31 6.39
N ASP A 23 13.07 -3.04 6.97
CA ASP A 23 13.62 -2.75 8.29
C ASP A 23 14.25 -1.34 8.34
N ILE A 24 15.03 -0.97 7.32
CA ILE A 24 15.62 0.38 7.19
C ILE A 24 14.54 1.47 7.07
N ILE A 25 13.44 1.22 6.34
CA ILE A 25 12.32 2.15 6.25
C ILE A 25 11.67 2.33 7.63
N TRP A 26 11.50 1.25 8.40
CA TRP A 26 10.98 1.32 9.77
C TRP A 26 11.85 2.11 10.75
N GLU A 27 13.17 2.13 10.55
CA GLU A 27 14.08 2.96 11.35
C GLU A 27 13.79 4.46 11.18
N GLN A 28 13.17 4.86 10.05
CA GLN A 28 12.82 6.26 9.75
C GLN A 28 11.37 6.63 10.12
N LYS A 29 10.66 5.82 10.89
CA LYS A 29 9.23 5.95 11.21
C LYS A 29 8.81 7.27 11.87
N GLU A 30 9.75 8.02 12.43
CA GLU A 30 9.48 9.32 13.05
C GLU A 30 9.30 10.43 11.99
N ASP A 31 9.80 10.25 10.78
CA ASP A 31 9.59 11.19 9.68
C ASP A 31 8.23 10.91 8.99
N LYS A 32 7.39 11.94 8.93
CA LYS A 32 6.02 11.85 8.38
C LYS A 32 5.96 11.35 6.93
N TYR A 33 6.99 11.59 6.13
CA TYR A 33 7.00 11.15 4.73
C TYR A 33 7.39 9.68 4.60
N TYR A 34 8.25 9.14 5.46
CA TYR A 34 8.46 7.70 5.56
C TYR A 34 7.23 6.97 6.10
N GLN A 35 6.44 7.62 6.97
CA GLN A 35 5.14 7.07 7.41
C GLN A 35 4.21 6.82 6.22
N ILE A 36 4.19 7.68 5.19
CA ILE A 36 3.40 7.44 3.98
C ILE A 36 3.87 6.17 3.26
N VAL A 37 5.17 5.93 3.18
CA VAL A 37 5.73 4.70 2.58
C VAL A 37 5.28 3.47 3.37
N LEU A 38 5.31 3.53 4.71
CA LEU A 38 4.82 2.46 5.57
C LEU A 38 3.31 2.24 5.42
N MET A 39 2.51 3.30 5.33
CA MET A 39 1.07 3.21 5.07
C MET A 39 0.78 2.51 3.73
N LEU A 40 1.54 2.84 2.67
CA LEU A 40 1.47 2.15 1.37
C LEU A 40 1.85 0.67 1.48
N LEU A 41 2.92 0.38 2.22
CA LEU A 41 3.47 -0.96 2.39
C LEU A 41 2.46 -1.90 3.09
N TYR A 42 1.71 -1.40 4.06
CA TYR A 42 0.75 -2.19 4.85
C TYR A 42 -0.72 -1.97 4.46
N SER A 43 -0.99 -1.50 3.25
CA SER A 43 -2.36 -1.36 2.71
C SER A 43 -2.57 -2.08 1.38
N GLY A 44 -1.49 -2.27 0.61
CA GLY A 44 -1.55 -2.87 -0.72
C GLY A 44 -2.29 -2.04 -1.77
N VAL A 45 -2.56 -0.75 -1.51
CA VAL A 45 -3.21 0.15 -2.46
C VAL A 45 -2.24 0.69 -3.50
N ARG A 46 -2.78 1.26 -4.58
CA ARG A 46 -1.98 2.06 -5.51
C ARG A 46 -1.65 3.41 -4.88
N ILE A 47 -0.51 3.98 -5.23
CA ILE A 47 -0.12 5.29 -4.72
C ILE A 47 -1.17 6.37 -5.00
N SER A 48 -1.79 6.39 -6.19
CA SER A 48 -2.85 7.35 -6.50
C SER A 48 -4.08 7.16 -5.59
N GLU A 49 -4.46 5.91 -5.27
CA GLU A 49 -5.56 5.62 -4.34
C GLU A 49 -5.27 6.16 -2.93
N MET A 50 -4.01 6.14 -2.50
CA MET A 50 -3.59 6.68 -1.20
C MET A 50 -3.52 8.22 -1.21
N LEU A 51 -2.98 8.83 -2.26
CA LEU A 51 -2.89 10.28 -2.37
C LEU A 51 -4.26 10.94 -2.53
N ASP A 52 -5.18 10.27 -3.23
CA ASP A 52 -6.55 10.72 -3.47
C ASP A 52 -7.52 10.38 -2.33
N LEU A 53 -7.02 9.76 -1.24
CA LEU A 53 -7.85 9.36 -0.10
C LEU A 53 -8.36 10.58 0.66
N LYS A 54 -9.68 10.77 0.65
CA LYS A 54 -10.34 11.82 1.42
C LYS A 54 -10.59 11.37 2.85
N LYS A 55 -10.56 12.30 3.79
CA LYS A 55 -10.80 12.04 5.21
C LYS A 55 -12.18 11.46 5.48
N GLU A 56 -13.21 11.87 4.74
CA GLU A 56 -14.58 11.35 4.85
C GLU A 56 -14.68 9.84 4.60
N ASN A 57 -13.71 9.27 3.86
CA ASN A 57 -13.65 7.84 3.54
C ASN A 57 -12.75 7.04 4.50
N VAL A 58 -12.25 7.66 5.58
CA VAL A 58 -11.36 7.02 6.55
C VAL A 58 -12.11 6.75 7.85
N HIS A 59 -12.21 5.48 8.21
CA HIS A 59 -12.94 4.98 9.38
C HIS A 59 -11.93 4.45 10.41
N LEU A 60 -11.36 5.38 11.19
CA LEU A 60 -10.25 5.07 12.11
C LEU A 60 -10.63 4.12 13.24
N ASN A 61 -11.88 4.17 13.71
CA ASN A 61 -12.37 3.31 14.79
C ASN A 61 -12.56 1.87 14.32
N GLU A 62 -13.03 1.70 13.09
CA GLU A 62 -13.24 0.40 12.44
C GLU A 62 -12.02 -0.09 11.67
N GLN A 63 -10.95 0.69 11.65
CA GLN A 63 -9.65 0.40 11.04
C GLN A 63 -9.73 0.05 9.55
N TYR A 64 -10.44 0.86 8.77
CA TYR A 64 -10.44 0.75 7.31
C TYR A 64 -10.65 2.10 6.62
N PHE A 65 -10.43 2.13 5.33
CA PHE A 65 -10.86 3.23 4.46
C PHE A 65 -11.49 2.70 3.17
N ASP A 66 -12.34 3.54 2.56
CA ASP A 66 -12.99 3.23 1.31
C ASP A 66 -12.19 3.79 0.12
N VAL A 67 -11.87 2.93 -0.84
CA VAL A 67 -11.43 3.36 -2.18
C VAL A 67 -12.68 3.48 -3.04
N ILE A 68 -13.10 4.72 -3.29
CA ILE A 68 -14.35 5.03 -4.01
C ILE A 68 -14.14 5.33 -5.50
N CYS A 69 -12.92 5.74 -5.91
CA CYS A 69 -12.57 6.01 -7.30
C CYS A 69 -11.47 5.03 -7.76
N SER A 70 -11.77 4.26 -8.77
CA SER A 70 -10.81 3.38 -9.42
C SER A 70 -11.08 3.33 -10.93
N LYS A 71 -10.02 3.09 -11.73
CA LYS A 71 -10.14 2.88 -13.19
C LYS A 71 -11.07 1.72 -13.57
N THR A 72 -11.44 0.86 -12.61
CA THR A 72 -12.31 -0.29 -12.80
C THR A 72 -13.29 -0.41 -11.63
N GLU A 73 -14.51 -0.89 -11.88
CA GLU A 73 -15.53 -1.14 -10.84
C GLU A 73 -15.02 -2.02 -9.67
N ASN A 74 -14.13 -2.96 -9.97
CA ASN A 74 -13.52 -3.83 -8.96
C ASN A 74 -12.44 -3.13 -8.09
N GLY A 75 -12.10 -1.89 -8.39
CA GLY A 75 -11.21 -1.07 -7.57
C GLY A 75 -11.92 -0.46 -6.36
N ILE A 76 -13.25 -0.33 -6.41
CA ILE A 76 -14.07 0.16 -5.28
C ILE A 76 -14.09 -0.92 -4.21
N ARG A 77 -13.55 -0.61 -3.03
CA ARG A 77 -13.40 -1.59 -1.96
C ARG A 77 -13.06 -0.95 -0.62
N LYS A 78 -13.28 -1.71 0.44
CA LYS A 78 -12.76 -1.41 1.78
C LYS A 78 -11.33 -1.94 1.89
N VAL A 79 -10.43 -1.12 2.39
CA VAL A 79 -9.02 -1.46 2.63
C VAL A 79 -8.77 -1.40 4.13
N PRO A 80 -8.33 -2.50 4.76
CA PRO A 80 -8.05 -2.52 6.19
C PRO A 80 -6.80 -1.70 6.52
N ILE A 81 -6.77 -1.12 7.72
CA ILE A 81 -5.61 -0.42 8.28
C ILE A 81 -4.96 -1.32 9.32
N ALA A 82 -3.72 -1.72 9.11
CA ALA A 82 -2.96 -2.52 10.06
C ALA A 82 -2.66 -1.74 11.35
N ASP A 83 -2.70 -2.41 12.50
CA ASP A 83 -2.46 -1.82 13.82
C ASP A 83 -1.15 -1.03 13.88
N LYS A 84 -0.08 -1.59 13.27
CA LYS A 84 1.27 -0.99 13.29
C LYS A 84 1.38 0.35 12.56
N VAL A 85 0.46 0.65 11.62
CA VAL A 85 0.43 1.92 10.87
C VAL A 85 -0.78 2.79 11.20
N LEU A 86 -1.73 2.29 11.98
CA LEU A 86 -2.90 3.06 12.42
C LEU A 86 -2.53 4.40 13.10
N PRO A 87 -1.47 4.48 13.94
CA PRO A 87 -1.05 5.76 14.52
C PRO A 87 -0.71 6.82 13.46
N TYR A 88 -0.15 6.41 12.31
CA TYR A 88 0.20 7.35 11.23
C TYR A 88 -1.05 7.89 10.52
N TYR A 89 -2.06 7.02 10.28
CA TYR A 89 -3.35 7.47 9.76
C TYR A 89 -4.01 8.50 10.69
N LYS A 90 -3.98 8.25 12.02
CA LYS A 90 -4.50 9.20 13.02
C LYS A 90 -3.74 10.53 13.01
N ALA A 91 -2.40 10.48 13.01
CA ALA A 91 -1.55 11.67 12.98
C ALA A 91 -1.81 12.52 11.72
N TRP A 92 -1.88 11.90 10.55
CA TRP A 92 -2.21 12.60 9.30
C TRP A 92 -3.64 13.15 9.30
N TYR A 93 -4.60 12.40 9.84
CA TYR A 93 -6.00 12.84 9.93
C TYR A 93 -6.15 14.10 10.79
N GLU A 94 -5.42 14.19 11.89
CA GLU A 94 -5.48 15.28 12.88
C GLU A 94 -4.60 16.49 12.49
N SER A 95 -3.59 16.30 11.65
CA SER A 95 -2.58 17.32 11.33
C SER A 95 -3.11 18.56 10.60
N CYS A 96 -4.25 18.45 9.90
CA CYS A 96 -4.91 19.54 9.18
C CYS A 96 -6.43 19.34 9.20
N PRO A 97 -7.16 19.76 10.24
CA PRO A 97 -8.59 19.48 10.38
C PRO A 97 -9.45 19.90 9.18
N GLU A 98 -9.09 21.01 8.53
CA GLU A 98 -9.78 21.59 7.38
C GLU A 98 -9.38 20.97 6.03
N CYS A 99 -8.34 20.13 5.99
CA CYS A 99 -7.92 19.50 4.75
C CYS A 99 -8.90 18.39 4.33
N GLU A 100 -9.28 18.39 3.07
CA GLU A 100 -10.19 17.39 2.49
C GLU A 100 -9.51 16.00 2.38
N TYR A 101 -8.23 15.99 1.98
CA TYR A 101 -7.45 14.77 1.77
C TYR A 101 -6.71 14.36 3.05
N LEU A 102 -6.60 13.05 3.26
CA LEU A 102 -5.84 12.49 4.39
C LEU A 102 -4.38 12.94 4.33
N LEU A 103 -3.74 12.73 3.19
CA LEU A 103 -2.37 13.16 2.92
C LEU A 103 -2.38 14.51 2.21
N HIS A 104 -1.63 15.44 2.73
CA HIS A 104 -1.57 16.81 2.22
C HIS A 104 -0.16 17.39 2.34
N THR A 105 0.13 18.39 1.51
CA THR A 105 1.37 19.17 1.61
C THR A 105 1.36 20.04 2.89
N GLU A 106 2.49 20.66 3.24
CA GLU A 106 2.55 21.59 4.37
C GLU A 106 1.60 22.79 4.21
N ALA A 107 1.26 23.14 2.96
CA ALA A 107 0.27 24.18 2.67
C ALA A 107 -1.19 23.66 2.66
N GLY A 108 -1.45 22.45 3.14
CA GLY A 108 -2.78 21.84 3.19
C GLY A 108 -3.34 21.42 1.82
N LYS A 109 -2.52 21.37 0.77
CA LYS A 109 -2.96 21.03 -0.58
C LYS A 109 -2.83 19.54 -0.87
N HIS A 110 -3.66 19.05 -1.77
CA HIS A 110 -3.57 17.68 -2.32
C HIS A 110 -2.19 17.39 -2.91
N PHE A 111 -1.70 16.16 -2.72
CA PHE A 111 -0.48 15.68 -3.36
C PHE A 111 -0.77 15.19 -4.78
N GLU A 112 -0.29 15.92 -5.77
CA GLU A 112 -0.24 15.39 -7.13
C GLU A 112 0.81 14.28 -7.24
N TYR A 113 0.50 13.15 -7.90
CA TYR A 113 1.37 11.98 -7.99
C TYR A 113 2.81 12.33 -8.40
N ARG A 114 2.96 13.11 -9.48
CA ARG A 114 4.29 13.45 -10.01
C ARG A 114 5.10 14.28 -9.02
N ASN A 115 4.44 15.25 -8.39
CA ASN A 115 5.09 16.07 -7.35
C ASN A 115 5.49 15.22 -6.14
N TYR A 116 4.58 14.36 -5.65
CA TYR A 116 4.89 13.46 -4.55
C TYR A 116 6.05 12.51 -4.88
N TYR A 117 6.05 11.93 -6.08
CA TYR A 117 7.11 11.02 -6.51
C TYR A 117 8.47 11.71 -6.60
N ASP A 118 8.54 12.85 -7.31
CA ASP A 118 9.80 13.54 -7.60
C ASP A 118 10.36 14.26 -6.35
N SER A 119 9.48 14.84 -5.52
CA SER A 119 9.90 15.69 -4.39
C SER A 119 10.00 14.94 -3.05
N TYR A 120 9.34 13.79 -2.91
CA TYR A 120 9.31 13.05 -1.65
C TYR A 120 9.74 11.59 -1.82
N PHE A 121 8.96 10.75 -2.51
CA PHE A 121 9.21 9.31 -2.54
C PHE A 121 10.60 8.95 -3.07
N LYS A 122 10.97 9.47 -4.24
CA LYS A 122 12.26 9.17 -4.88
C LYS A 122 13.44 9.63 -4.02
N PRO A 123 13.52 10.87 -3.50
CA PRO A 123 14.60 11.29 -2.62
C PRO A 123 14.71 10.47 -1.33
N LEU A 124 13.58 10.11 -0.70
CA LEU A 124 13.57 9.25 0.49
C LEU A 124 14.18 7.87 0.21
N MET A 125 13.80 7.26 -0.90
CA MET A 125 14.34 5.95 -1.29
C MET A 125 15.84 6.04 -1.66
N GLU A 126 16.25 7.07 -2.39
CA GLU A 126 17.65 7.31 -2.74
C GLU A 126 18.53 7.51 -1.50
N GLN A 127 18.03 8.21 -0.48
CA GLN A 127 18.72 8.41 0.80
C GLN A 127 19.01 7.08 1.51
N LEU A 128 18.13 6.09 1.37
CA LEU A 128 18.29 4.75 1.94
C LEU A 128 19.03 3.78 1.00
N GLY A 129 19.45 4.22 -0.18
CA GLY A 129 20.05 3.36 -1.20
C GLY A 129 19.07 2.36 -1.83
N ILE A 130 17.77 2.65 -1.76
CA ILE A 130 16.69 1.79 -2.27
C ILE A 130 16.25 2.30 -3.64
N ASN A 131 16.52 1.54 -4.69
CA ASN A 131 16.08 1.88 -6.05
C ASN A 131 14.75 1.18 -6.38
N ARG A 132 13.65 1.74 -5.93
CA ARG A 132 12.28 1.20 -6.10
C ARG A 132 11.29 2.31 -6.46
N THR A 133 10.15 1.92 -7.03
CA THR A 133 9.00 2.81 -7.27
C THR A 133 7.90 2.56 -6.23
N PRO A 134 6.92 3.46 -6.02
CA PRO A 134 5.83 3.24 -5.06
C PRO A 134 5.04 1.96 -5.28
N HIS A 135 5.02 1.44 -6.52
CA HIS A 135 4.31 0.22 -6.85
C HIS A 135 4.90 -1.02 -6.15
N CYS A 136 6.19 -0.97 -5.77
CA CYS A 136 6.82 -2.05 -5.02
C CYS A 136 6.17 -2.25 -3.65
N CYS A 137 5.68 -1.21 -2.99
CA CYS A 137 4.99 -1.32 -1.69
C CYS A 137 3.78 -2.24 -1.79
N ARG A 138 2.99 -2.08 -2.85
CA ARG A 138 1.83 -2.95 -3.12
C ARG A 138 2.23 -4.40 -3.40
N HIS A 139 3.26 -4.63 -4.21
CA HIS A 139 3.78 -5.98 -4.46
C HIS A 139 4.28 -6.62 -3.17
N THR A 140 4.99 -5.86 -2.35
CA THR A 140 5.48 -6.32 -1.05
C THR A 140 4.35 -6.70 -0.11
N CYS A 141 3.31 -5.87 0.00
CA CYS A 141 2.13 -6.19 0.81
C CYS A 141 1.49 -7.52 0.38
N ILE A 142 1.29 -7.71 -0.92
CA ILE A 142 0.71 -8.94 -1.47
C ILE A 142 1.59 -10.16 -1.17
N SER A 143 2.92 -10.02 -1.33
CA SER A 143 3.87 -11.10 -1.03
C SER A 143 3.86 -11.46 0.45
N MET A 144 3.92 -10.46 1.35
CA MET A 144 3.88 -10.69 2.79
C MET A 144 2.58 -11.39 3.24
N LEU A 145 1.42 -10.97 2.69
CA LEU A 145 0.14 -11.63 2.96
C LEU A 145 0.13 -13.08 2.49
N ALA A 146 0.70 -13.35 1.31
CA ALA A 146 0.81 -14.70 0.78
C ALA A 146 1.74 -15.58 1.63
N GLU A 147 2.89 -15.05 2.05
CA GLU A 147 3.85 -15.71 2.94
C GLU A 147 3.25 -15.98 4.33
N ALA A 148 2.39 -15.08 4.84
CA ALA A 148 1.63 -15.28 6.08
C ALA A 148 0.49 -16.30 5.95
N GLY A 149 0.32 -16.92 4.78
CA GLY A 149 -0.71 -17.94 4.53
C GLY A 149 -2.13 -17.38 4.40
N ILE A 150 -2.28 -16.10 4.09
CA ILE A 150 -3.60 -15.49 3.92
C ILE A 150 -4.25 -16.02 2.63
N ASN A 151 -5.54 -16.32 2.73
CA ASN A 151 -6.33 -16.79 1.60
C ASN A 151 -6.24 -15.82 0.41
N GLN A 152 -6.01 -16.37 -0.79
CA GLN A 152 -5.85 -15.59 -2.03
C GLN A 152 -7.04 -14.67 -2.33
N THR A 153 -8.26 -15.07 -1.94
CA THR A 153 -9.45 -14.25 -2.14
C THR A 153 -9.43 -12.99 -1.25
N ILE A 154 -8.95 -13.12 0.00
CA ILE A 154 -8.76 -11.99 0.91
C ILE A 154 -7.68 -11.05 0.35
N ILE A 155 -6.55 -11.60 -0.12
CA ILE A 155 -5.46 -10.82 -0.73
C ILE A 155 -5.97 -10.03 -1.94
N LYS A 156 -6.71 -10.68 -2.83
CA LYS A 156 -7.33 -10.04 -4.01
C LYS A 156 -8.31 -8.93 -3.59
N LYS A 157 -9.08 -9.14 -2.53
CA LYS A 157 -10.03 -8.16 -2.00
C LYS A 157 -9.32 -6.93 -1.47
N ILE A 158 -8.29 -7.10 -0.63
CA ILE A 158 -7.48 -6.00 -0.08
C ILE A 158 -6.81 -5.24 -1.21
N ALA A 159 -6.11 -5.95 -2.09
CA ALA A 159 -5.35 -5.34 -3.17
C ALA A 159 -6.24 -4.75 -4.30
N GLY A 160 -7.47 -5.21 -4.49
CA GLY A 160 -8.33 -4.77 -5.59
C GLY A 160 -7.84 -5.31 -6.95
N HIS A 161 -7.45 -6.59 -7.01
CA HIS A 161 -7.11 -7.28 -8.24
C HIS A 161 -8.37 -7.78 -8.94
N SER A 162 -8.78 -7.09 -9.98
CA SER A 162 -10.06 -7.30 -10.67
C SER A 162 -10.10 -8.47 -11.67
N GLY A 163 -8.96 -8.86 -12.22
CA GLY A 163 -8.91 -9.84 -13.32
C GLY A 163 -8.97 -11.31 -12.90
N ALA A 164 -8.98 -11.58 -11.59
CA ALA A 164 -8.74 -12.93 -11.06
C ALA A 164 -9.86 -13.46 -10.14
N MET A 165 -10.96 -12.73 -9.95
CA MET A 165 -12.11 -13.23 -9.18
C MET A 165 -13.15 -13.81 -10.14
N THR A 166 -13.45 -15.09 -9.96
CA THR A 166 -14.56 -15.76 -10.67
C THR A 166 -15.90 -15.16 -10.23
N LEU A 167 -16.96 -15.34 -11.04
CA LEU A 167 -18.32 -14.93 -10.66
C LEU A 167 -18.74 -15.53 -9.31
N THR A 168 -18.33 -16.76 -9.04
CA THR A 168 -18.59 -17.47 -7.78
C THR A 168 -17.90 -16.77 -6.61
N GLU A 169 -16.62 -16.38 -6.75
CA GLU A 169 -15.91 -15.64 -5.70
C GLU A 169 -16.52 -14.24 -5.43
N LYS A 170 -17.07 -13.57 -6.47
CA LYS A 170 -17.73 -12.27 -6.31
C LYS A 170 -19.06 -12.35 -5.55
N VAL A 171 -19.83 -13.42 -5.77
CA VAL A 171 -21.19 -13.58 -5.22
C VAL A 171 -21.17 -14.13 -3.80
N TYR A 172 -20.22 -15.00 -3.46
CA TYR A 172 -20.23 -15.75 -2.20
C TYR A 172 -19.25 -15.24 -1.13
N THR A 173 -18.41 -14.23 -1.40
CA THR A 173 -17.44 -13.74 -0.41
C THR A 173 -17.79 -12.33 0.08
N HIS A 174 -18.72 -12.24 1.02
CA HIS A 174 -18.85 -11.09 1.90
C HIS A 174 -17.88 -11.27 3.08
N PHE A 175 -16.64 -10.80 2.93
CA PHE A 175 -15.74 -10.70 4.07
C PHE A 175 -16.19 -9.53 4.94
N ASP A 176 -16.32 -9.78 6.25
CA ASP A 176 -16.44 -8.71 7.24
C ASP A 176 -15.14 -7.91 7.27
N ILE A 177 -15.24 -6.60 7.56
CA ILE A 177 -14.05 -5.74 7.70
C ILE A 177 -13.09 -6.27 8.76
N LYS A 178 -13.60 -6.88 9.82
CA LYS A 178 -12.80 -7.52 10.85
C LYS A 178 -11.89 -8.62 10.30
N GLU A 179 -12.38 -9.47 9.40
CA GLU A 179 -11.55 -10.50 8.77
C GLU A 179 -10.42 -9.92 7.93
N LEU A 180 -10.66 -8.76 7.27
CA LEU A 180 -9.64 -8.06 6.50
C LEU A 180 -8.60 -7.42 7.43
N VAL A 181 -9.03 -6.85 8.57
CA VAL A 181 -8.15 -6.29 9.61
C VAL A 181 -7.31 -7.39 10.25
N ASP A 182 -7.93 -8.51 10.61
CA ASP A 182 -7.21 -9.68 11.16
C ASP A 182 -6.18 -10.23 10.15
N ALA A 183 -6.49 -10.19 8.86
CA ALA A 183 -5.57 -10.63 7.80
C ALA A 183 -4.37 -9.68 7.65
N ILE A 184 -4.59 -8.36 7.58
CA ILE A 184 -3.51 -7.38 7.41
C ILE A 184 -2.59 -7.31 8.64
N ASN A 185 -3.09 -7.60 9.82
CA ASN A 185 -2.32 -7.62 11.06
C ASN A 185 -1.38 -8.84 11.19
N LYS A 186 -1.44 -9.78 10.23
CA LYS A 186 -0.50 -10.90 10.18
C LYS A 186 0.85 -10.57 9.55
N ILE A 187 1.00 -9.39 8.97
CA ILE A 187 2.22 -8.95 8.28
C ILE A 187 2.86 -7.75 8.94
#